data_8dabb56b965429f1d255f2fad0f41f8f
#
_entry.id   8dabb56b965429f1d255f2fad0f41f8f
#
_cell.length_a   1.000
_cell.length_b   1.000
_cell.length_c   1.000
_cell.angle_alpha   90.00
_cell.angle_beta   90.00
_cell.angle_gamma   90.00
#
_symmetry.space_group_name_H-M   'P 1'
#
loop_
_entity.id
_entity.type
_entity.pdbx_description
1 polymer ?
#
loop_
_entity_poly.entity_id
_entity_poly.type
_entity_poly.pdbx_seq_one_letter_code
_entity_poly.pdbx_strand_id
1 'polypeptide(L)'
;MKNLKLTVLAPLFFLLASCNSQPPMATVEYVDIERFMGDWYVIANIPTFVEKGAHNPIESYRLDTDGTIATTFTFNADGFDGEKKTYQPRGFIKNAQTNAEWGMQFIWPIKADYRIVYLDDEYQYTIIGRNNRDYVWIMARSPQIPAHIYVELENFVTALGYNSEMLEKAPHQMADIQ
;
A
#
# COMPACT_ATOMS: atom_id res chain seq x y z
N MET A 1 -20.72 66.76 -33.72
CA MET A 1 -20.71 66.07 -32.43
C MET A 1 -20.33 64.61 -32.72
N LYS A 2 -19.06 64.18 -32.47
CA LYS A 2 -18.55 62.84 -32.79
C LYS A 2 -18.64 61.99 -31.51
N ASN A 3 -19.47 60.95 -31.52
CA ASN A 3 -19.59 59.99 -30.42
C ASN A 3 -18.39 59.05 -30.40
N LEU A 4 -17.54 59.21 -29.41
CA LEU A 4 -16.40 58.33 -29.12
C LEU A 4 -16.92 57.09 -28.37
N LYS A 5 -16.93 55.91 -29.04
CA LYS A 5 -17.26 54.63 -28.42
C LYS A 5 -16.02 54.13 -27.68
N LEU A 6 -16.09 54.14 -26.36
CA LEU A 6 -15.05 53.57 -25.46
C LEU A 6 -15.23 52.07 -25.40
N THR A 7 -14.35 51.32 -26.08
CA THR A 7 -14.33 49.86 -26.04
C THR A 7 -13.53 49.44 -24.80
N VAL A 8 -14.21 48.97 -23.77
CA VAL A 8 -13.58 48.40 -22.56
C VAL A 8 -13.14 46.96 -22.89
N LEU A 9 -11.84 46.76 -23.00
CA LEU A 9 -11.21 45.45 -23.17
C LEU A 9 -11.05 44.83 -21.77
N ALA A 10 -11.88 43.85 -21.42
CA ALA A 10 -11.76 43.10 -20.17
C ALA A 10 -10.61 42.11 -20.26
N PRO A 11 -9.63 42.11 -19.33
CA PRO A 11 -8.58 41.08 -19.34
C PRO A 11 -9.16 39.74 -18.89
N LEU A 12 -9.11 38.76 -19.79
CA LEU A 12 -9.44 37.36 -19.52
C LEU A 12 -8.32 36.76 -18.68
N PHE A 13 -8.52 36.68 -17.35
CA PHE A 13 -7.62 35.96 -16.45
C PHE A 13 -7.76 34.47 -16.69
N PHE A 14 -6.80 33.86 -17.38
CA PHE A 14 -6.62 32.42 -17.44
C PHE A 14 -6.11 31.96 -16.06
N LEU A 15 -7.03 31.39 -15.26
CA LEU A 15 -6.66 30.59 -14.09
C LEU A 15 -6.00 29.30 -14.58
N LEU A 16 -4.67 29.28 -14.58
CA LEU A 16 -3.90 28.05 -14.72
C LEU A 16 -4.17 27.20 -13.47
N ALA A 17 -5.13 26.29 -13.55
CA ALA A 17 -5.29 25.23 -12.58
C ALA A 17 -4.05 24.33 -12.70
N SER A 18 -3.05 24.58 -11.84
CA SER A 18 -1.93 23.66 -11.65
C SER A 18 -2.49 22.37 -11.11
N CYS A 19 -2.63 21.35 -11.96
CA CYS A 19 -2.84 19.99 -11.51
C CYS A 19 -1.58 19.58 -10.76
N ASN A 20 -1.61 19.67 -9.44
CA ASN A 20 -0.55 19.17 -8.55
C ASN A 20 -0.64 17.61 -8.54
N SER A 21 -0.30 16.97 -9.66
CA SER A 21 -0.11 15.53 -9.67
C SER A 21 1.19 15.24 -8.91
N GLN A 22 1.06 14.54 -7.78
CA GLN A 22 2.23 14.07 -7.06
C GLN A 22 3.08 13.18 -8.00
N PRO A 23 4.42 13.22 -7.87
CA PRO A 23 5.27 12.38 -8.68
C PRO A 23 4.96 10.90 -8.42
N PRO A 24 5.19 10.00 -9.40
CA PRO A 24 5.06 8.57 -9.19
C PRO A 24 5.85 8.14 -7.96
N MET A 25 5.27 7.25 -7.15
CA MET A 25 5.91 6.73 -5.96
C MET A 25 7.08 5.84 -6.36
N ALA A 26 8.28 6.17 -5.90
CA ALA A 26 9.46 5.35 -6.10
C ALA A 26 9.30 4.00 -5.38
N THR A 27 9.84 2.95 -6.00
CA THR A 27 9.94 1.61 -5.40
C THR A 27 11.38 1.35 -4.97
N VAL A 28 11.59 0.24 -4.24
CA VAL A 28 12.94 -0.31 -4.04
C VAL A 28 13.57 -0.67 -5.39
N GLU A 29 14.91 -0.71 -5.43
CA GLU A 29 15.66 -0.95 -6.67
C GLU A 29 15.40 -2.34 -7.25
N TYR A 30 15.32 -3.35 -6.37
CA TYR A 30 15.07 -4.73 -6.77
C TYR A 30 14.45 -5.56 -5.65
N VAL A 31 13.60 -6.51 -6.03
CA VAL A 31 13.01 -7.52 -5.14
C VAL A 31 13.36 -8.91 -5.66
N ASP A 32 14.05 -9.70 -4.85
CA ASP A 32 14.15 -11.13 -5.04
C ASP A 32 12.80 -11.75 -4.70
N ILE A 33 12.08 -12.19 -5.74
CA ILE A 33 10.71 -12.69 -5.61
C ILE A 33 10.64 -13.92 -4.71
N GLU A 34 11.61 -14.85 -4.82
CA GLU A 34 11.59 -16.07 -4.02
C GLU A 34 11.75 -15.77 -2.52
N ARG A 35 12.64 -14.83 -2.17
CA ARG A 35 12.81 -14.37 -0.79
C ARG A 35 11.60 -13.60 -0.27
N PHE A 36 10.87 -12.92 -1.15
CA PHE A 36 9.68 -12.15 -0.77
C PHE A 36 8.46 -13.04 -0.51
N MET A 37 8.42 -14.27 -1.03
CA MET A 37 7.31 -15.20 -0.81
C MET A 37 7.16 -15.60 0.67
N GLY A 38 6.03 -16.24 0.99
CA GLY A 38 5.66 -16.65 2.34
C GLY A 38 4.78 -15.61 3.05
N ASP A 39 4.72 -15.71 4.37
CA ASP A 39 3.81 -14.93 5.21
C ASP A 39 4.40 -13.58 5.61
N TRP A 40 3.54 -12.56 5.55
CA TRP A 40 3.78 -11.22 6.04
C TRP A 40 2.63 -10.79 6.96
N TYR A 41 2.95 -10.47 8.21
CA TYR A 41 2.00 -9.93 9.17
C TYR A 41 1.83 -8.43 8.92
N VAL A 42 0.58 -7.97 8.76
CA VAL A 42 0.30 -6.54 8.65
C VAL A 42 0.41 -5.92 10.04
N ILE A 43 1.42 -5.09 10.26
CA ILE A 43 1.69 -4.44 11.57
C ILE A 43 0.87 -3.16 11.73
N ALA A 44 0.75 -2.40 10.64
CA ALA A 44 -0.10 -1.21 10.57
C ALA A 44 -0.49 -0.95 9.11
N ASN A 45 -1.62 -0.33 8.90
CA ASN A 45 -2.08 0.05 7.57
C ASN A 45 -2.99 1.28 7.61
N ILE A 46 -3.13 1.96 6.48
CA ILE A 46 -4.33 2.77 6.21
C ILE A 46 -5.34 1.79 5.61
N PRO A 47 -6.38 1.37 6.38
CA PRO A 47 -7.20 0.24 5.98
C PRO A 47 -8.13 0.56 4.81
N THR A 48 -8.27 -0.41 3.90
CA THR A 48 -9.36 -0.40 2.95
C THR A 48 -10.69 -0.66 3.68
N PHE A 49 -11.82 -0.47 2.99
CA PHE A 49 -13.13 -0.68 3.62
C PHE A 49 -13.35 -2.14 4.10
N VAL A 50 -12.68 -3.13 3.49
CA VAL A 50 -12.77 -4.55 3.86
C VAL A 50 -11.86 -4.92 5.02
N GLU A 51 -10.84 -4.11 5.32
CA GLU A 51 -9.84 -4.37 6.36
C GLU A 51 -10.15 -3.70 7.70
N LYS A 52 -11.17 -2.83 7.74
CA LYS A 52 -11.55 -2.16 9.00
C LYS A 52 -11.92 -3.20 10.06
N GLY A 53 -11.33 -3.03 11.25
CA GLY A 53 -11.53 -3.97 12.36
C GLY A 53 -10.80 -5.31 12.21
N ALA A 54 -9.82 -5.42 11.28
CA ALA A 54 -9.06 -6.65 11.09
C ALA A 54 -8.15 -6.95 12.29
N HIS A 55 -8.22 -8.19 12.80
CA HIS A 55 -7.34 -8.74 13.83
C HIS A 55 -6.56 -9.91 13.25
N ASN A 56 -5.29 -10.05 13.62
CA ASN A 56 -4.37 -11.05 13.06
C ASN A 56 -4.29 -11.02 11.51
N PRO A 57 -4.17 -9.85 10.85
CA PRO A 57 -4.13 -9.81 9.40
C PRO A 57 -2.78 -10.33 8.89
N ILE A 58 -2.86 -11.30 7.95
CA ILE A 58 -1.69 -11.94 7.33
C ILE A 58 -1.89 -11.97 5.82
N GLU A 59 -0.86 -11.53 5.08
CA GLU A 59 -0.74 -11.74 3.66
C GLU A 59 0.28 -12.82 3.35
N SER A 60 -0.15 -13.88 2.65
CA SER A 60 0.70 -14.98 2.22
C SER A 60 0.89 -14.95 0.71
N TYR A 61 2.13 -14.95 0.25
CA TYR A 61 2.47 -14.90 -1.17
C TYR A 61 3.15 -16.20 -1.62
N ARG A 62 2.80 -16.65 -2.82
CA ARG A 62 3.43 -17.79 -3.48
C ARG A 62 3.58 -17.52 -4.97
N LEU A 63 4.79 -17.71 -5.48
CA LEU A 63 5.04 -17.64 -6.91
C LEU A 63 4.43 -18.87 -7.61
N ASP A 64 3.55 -18.62 -8.59
CA ASP A 64 2.98 -19.66 -9.43
C ASP A 64 3.85 -19.92 -10.67
N THR A 65 3.69 -21.09 -11.29
CA THR A 65 4.47 -21.52 -12.46
C THR A 65 4.26 -20.64 -13.70
N ASP A 66 3.17 -19.87 -13.74
CA ASP A 66 2.88 -18.91 -14.81
C ASP A 66 3.49 -17.51 -14.53
N GLY A 67 4.29 -17.38 -13.49
CA GLY A 67 4.94 -16.10 -13.10
C GLY A 67 4.03 -15.12 -12.37
N THR A 68 2.80 -15.50 -12.04
CA THR A 68 1.92 -14.70 -11.20
C THR A 68 2.13 -15.02 -9.72
N ILE A 69 1.67 -14.11 -8.84
CA ILE A 69 1.75 -14.28 -7.39
C ILE A 69 0.37 -14.67 -6.85
N ALA A 70 0.22 -15.93 -6.45
CA ALA A 70 -0.95 -16.35 -5.68
C ALA A 70 -0.87 -15.71 -4.30
N THR A 71 -1.87 -14.91 -3.96
CA THR A 71 -1.95 -14.20 -2.68
C THR A 71 -3.11 -14.74 -1.87
N THR A 72 -2.89 -14.91 -0.57
CA THR A 72 -3.96 -15.21 0.38
C THR A 72 -3.90 -14.19 1.51
N PHE A 73 -4.93 -13.37 1.63
CA PHE A 73 -5.09 -12.43 2.72
C PHE A 73 -6.12 -12.95 3.70
N THR A 74 -5.73 -13.09 4.97
CA THR A 74 -6.61 -13.59 6.05
C THR A 74 -6.60 -12.65 7.25
N PHE A 75 -7.73 -12.53 7.92
CA PHE A 75 -7.87 -11.83 9.20
C PHE A 75 -9.14 -12.29 9.93
N ASN A 76 -9.25 -11.97 11.23
CA ASN A 76 -10.47 -12.13 12.01
C ASN A 76 -11.20 -10.78 12.07
N ALA A 77 -12.49 -10.76 11.76
CA ALA A 77 -13.30 -9.53 11.71
C ALA A 77 -13.69 -9.09 13.12
N ASP A 78 -13.46 -7.80 13.45
CA ASP A 78 -13.93 -7.11 14.65
C ASP A 78 -13.47 -7.72 16.00
N GLY A 79 -12.49 -8.61 15.99
CA GLY A 79 -11.93 -9.22 17.21
C GLY A 79 -11.12 -10.48 16.93
N PHE A 80 -10.33 -10.93 17.91
CA PHE A 80 -9.51 -12.14 17.78
C PHE A 80 -10.35 -13.42 17.62
N ASP A 81 -11.55 -13.45 18.20
CA ASP A 81 -12.51 -14.56 18.07
C ASP A 81 -13.54 -14.31 16.96
N GLY A 82 -13.35 -13.24 16.18
CA GLY A 82 -14.24 -12.86 15.09
C GLY A 82 -14.19 -13.83 13.92
N GLU A 83 -15.15 -13.68 13.02
CA GLU A 83 -15.21 -14.52 11.81
C GLU A 83 -13.95 -14.39 10.98
N LYS A 84 -13.31 -15.52 10.66
CA LYS A 84 -12.14 -15.54 9.79
C LYS A 84 -12.55 -15.21 8.35
N LYS A 85 -12.03 -14.12 7.83
CA LYS A 85 -12.16 -13.70 6.44
C LYS A 85 -10.96 -14.16 5.64
N THR A 86 -11.18 -14.54 4.39
CA THR A 86 -10.14 -14.97 3.46
C THR A 86 -10.40 -14.39 2.09
N TYR A 87 -9.40 -13.72 1.53
CA TYR A 87 -9.39 -13.21 0.16
C TYR A 87 -8.22 -13.82 -0.60
N GLN A 88 -8.42 -14.08 -1.89
CA GLN A 88 -7.41 -14.72 -2.74
C GLN A 88 -7.16 -13.89 -4.01
N PRO A 89 -6.62 -12.68 -3.89
CA PRO A 89 -6.25 -11.91 -5.06
C PRO A 89 -5.07 -12.53 -5.78
N ARG A 90 -4.84 -12.08 -7.02
CA ARG A 90 -3.68 -12.49 -7.81
C ARG A 90 -2.80 -11.30 -8.12
N GLY A 91 -1.52 -11.41 -7.81
CA GLY A 91 -0.50 -10.43 -8.14
C GLY A 91 0.09 -10.67 -9.53
N PHE A 92 0.27 -9.59 -10.29
CA PHE A 92 0.92 -9.58 -11.59
C PHE A 92 2.10 -8.62 -11.55
N ILE A 93 3.31 -9.11 -11.73
CA ILE A 93 4.51 -8.28 -11.78
C ILE A 93 4.43 -7.41 -13.03
N LYS A 94 4.43 -6.08 -12.85
CA LYS A 94 4.36 -5.10 -13.94
C LYS A 94 5.75 -4.67 -14.43
N ASN A 95 6.74 -4.67 -13.54
CA ASN A 95 8.10 -4.29 -13.85
C ASN A 95 9.05 -5.45 -13.49
N ALA A 96 9.42 -6.24 -14.49
CA ALA A 96 10.29 -7.40 -14.32
C ALA A 96 11.78 -7.02 -14.10
N GLN A 97 12.16 -5.76 -14.23
CA GLN A 97 13.52 -5.31 -13.96
C GLN A 97 13.74 -5.12 -12.46
N THR A 98 12.75 -4.59 -11.76
CA THR A 98 12.80 -4.34 -10.32
C THR A 98 12.04 -5.37 -9.51
N ASN A 99 11.02 -6.02 -10.09
CA ASN A 99 10.02 -6.86 -9.42
C ASN A 99 9.23 -6.15 -8.30
N ALA A 100 9.34 -4.82 -8.20
CA ALA A 100 8.78 -4.05 -7.09
C ALA A 100 7.42 -3.41 -7.40
N GLU A 101 6.95 -3.50 -8.65
CA GLU A 101 5.67 -2.96 -9.08
C GLU A 101 4.75 -4.10 -9.53
N TRP A 102 3.62 -4.25 -8.85
CA TRP A 102 2.63 -5.28 -9.18
C TRP A 102 1.26 -4.67 -9.47
N GLY A 103 0.41 -5.47 -10.10
CA GLY A 103 -1.04 -5.23 -10.18
C GLY A 103 -1.77 -6.28 -9.38
N MET A 104 -2.37 -5.92 -8.25
CA MET A 104 -3.13 -6.82 -7.39
C MET A 104 -4.58 -6.91 -7.86
N GLN A 105 -5.03 -8.10 -8.28
CA GLN A 105 -6.36 -8.32 -8.83
C GLN A 105 -7.25 -9.06 -7.85
N PHE A 106 -8.19 -8.34 -7.24
CA PHE A 106 -9.26 -8.90 -6.41
C PHE A 106 -10.49 -9.27 -7.25
N ILE A 107 -10.78 -8.47 -8.27
CA ILE A 107 -11.94 -8.64 -9.16
C ILE A 107 -11.47 -8.38 -10.59
N TRP A 108 -11.71 -9.35 -11.49
CA TRP A 108 -11.42 -9.18 -12.92
C TRP A 108 -12.29 -8.06 -13.53
N PRO A 109 -11.76 -7.19 -14.40
CA PRO A 109 -10.38 -7.11 -14.90
C PRO A 109 -9.48 -6.12 -14.14
N ILE A 110 -9.89 -5.61 -12.98
CA ILE A 110 -9.25 -4.50 -12.26
C ILE A 110 -7.99 -4.98 -11.56
N LYS A 111 -6.86 -4.35 -11.83
CA LYS A 111 -5.57 -4.57 -11.16
C LYS A 111 -5.18 -3.32 -10.37
N ALA A 112 -5.34 -3.37 -9.05
CA ALA A 112 -4.96 -2.29 -8.15
C ALA A 112 -3.43 -2.08 -8.14
N ASP A 113 -2.99 -0.83 -7.98
CA ASP A 113 -1.58 -0.50 -7.83
C ASP A 113 -1.04 -1.06 -6.53
N TYR A 114 0.13 -1.70 -6.59
CA TYR A 114 0.82 -2.31 -5.47
C TYR A 114 2.32 -2.11 -5.67
N ARG A 115 2.96 -1.39 -4.77
CA ARG A 115 4.36 -0.97 -4.89
C ARG A 115 5.12 -1.31 -3.63
N ILE A 116 6.19 -2.08 -3.78
CA ILE A 116 7.14 -2.34 -2.69
C ILE A 116 8.04 -1.12 -2.61
N VAL A 117 7.76 -0.22 -1.63
CA VAL A 117 8.42 1.07 -1.50
C VAL A 117 9.54 1.07 -0.46
N TYR A 118 9.51 0.10 0.43
CA TYR A 118 10.55 -0.22 1.40
C TYR A 118 10.68 -1.73 1.53
N LEU A 119 11.90 -2.19 1.65
CA LEU A 119 12.25 -3.59 1.96
C LEU A 119 13.64 -3.57 2.58
N ASP A 120 13.79 -4.11 3.77
CA ASP A 120 15.11 -4.25 4.39
C ASP A 120 15.93 -5.40 3.77
N ASP A 121 17.25 -5.36 3.89
CA ASP A 121 18.18 -6.32 3.28
C ASP A 121 17.92 -7.77 3.73
N GLU A 122 17.43 -7.93 4.96
CA GLU A 122 17.12 -9.25 5.54
C GLU A 122 15.71 -9.74 5.21
N TYR A 123 14.90 -8.95 4.49
CA TYR A 123 13.50 -9.27 4.16
C TYR A 123 12.63 -9.52 5.39
N GLN A 124 12.88 -8.77 6.47
CA GLN A 124 12.09 -8.86 7.70
C GLN A 124 10.97 -7.83 7.75
N TYR A 125 11.16 -6.66 7.10
CA TYR A 125 10.24 -5.54 7.11
C TYR A 125 10.00 -5.03 5.70
N THR A 126 8.76 -4.72 5.38
CA THR A 126 8.40 -4.13 4.08
C THR A 126 7.28 -3.11 4.23
N ILE A 127 7.26 -2.13 3.32
CA ILE A 127 6.14 -1.21 3.18
C ILE A 127 5.61 -1.32 1.76
N ILE A 128 4.32 -1.55 1.67
CA ILE A 128 3.58 -1.55 0.41
C ILE A 128 2.80 -0.26 0.30
N GLY A 129 3.03 0.46 -0.78
CA GLY A 129 2.35 1.71 -1.08
C GLY A 129 1.61 1.69 -2.40
N ARG A 130 0.95 2.81 -2.70
CA ARG A 130 0.23 3.07 -3.95
C ARG A 130 0.49 4.51 -4.43
N ASN A 131 0.54 4.72 -5.74
CA ASN A 131 0.75 6.06 -6.31
C ASN A 131 -0.22 7.11 -5.77
N ASN A 132 -1.47 6.72 -5.52
CA ASN A 132 -2.52 7.62 -5.01
C ASN A 132 -2.33 8.01 -3.55
N ARG A 133 -1.46 7.32 -2.81
CA ARG A 133 -1.25 7.48 -1.35
C ARG A 133 -2.56 7.38 -0.55
N ASP A 134 -3.46 6.55 -1.04
CA ASP A 134 -4.76 6.27 -0.41
C ASP A 134 -4.69 5.14 0.61
N TYR A 135 -3.87 4.10 0.32
CA TYR A 135 -3.65 2.93 1.18
C TYR A 135 -2.17 2.61 1.27
N VAL A 136 -1.75 2.12 2.43
CA VAL A 136 -0.39 1.69 2.73
C VAL A 136 -0.43 0.56 3.75
N TRP A 137 0.53 -0.36 3.66
CA TRP A 137 0.70 -1.47 4.60
C TRP A 137 2.14 -1.52 5.07
N ILE A 138 2.35 -1.49 6.39
CA ILE A 138 3.62 -1.84 7.05
C ILE A 138 3.50 -3.30 7.42
N MET A 139 4.39 -4.12 6.91
CA MET A 139 4.35 -5.57 7.14
C MET A 139 5.69 -6.08 7.66
N ALA A 140 5.65 -7.20 8.38
CA ALA A 140 6.83 -7.86 8.93
C ALA A 140 6.71 -9.39 8.88
N ARG A 141 7.84 -10.07 9.00
CA ARG A 141 7.88 -11.54 9.14
C ARG A 141 7.48 -12.03 10.53
N SER A 142 7.30 -11.11 11.48
CA SER A 142 6.83 -11.41 12.83
C SER A 142 5.60 -10.57 13.15
N PRO A 143 4.61 -11.09 13.91
CA PRO A 143 3.44 -10.33 14.32
C PRO A 143 3.75 -9.20 15.30
N GLN A 144 4.96 -9.19 15.86
CA GLN A 144 5.46 -8.14 16.75
C GLN A 144 6.83 -7.67 16.27
N ILE A 145 7.02 -6.35 16.27
CA ILE A 145 8.29 -5.72 15.92
C ILE A 145 8.75 -4.78 17.04
N PRO A 146 10.06 -4.52 17.17
CA PRO A 146 10.57 -3.55 18.13
C PRO A 146 9.98 -2.15 17.93
N ALA A 147 9.69 -1.44 19.01
CA ALA A 147 9.05 -0.12 18.94
C ALA A 147 9.84 0.90 18.11
N HIS A 148 11.17 0.86 18.17
CA HIS A 148 12.02 1.76 17.37
C HIS A 148 11.90 1.48 15.87
N ILE A 149 11.81 0.21 15.46
CA ILE A 149 11.57 -0.17 14.06
C ILE A 149 10.20 0.32 13.61
N TYR A 150 9.16 0.17 14.45
CA TYR A 150 7.84 0.70 14.11
C TYR A 150 7.87 2.21 13.82
N VAL A 151 8.53 2.98 14.70
CA VAL A 151 8.65 4.45 14.53
C VAL A 151 9.42 4.82 13.26
N GLU A 152 10.47 4.07 12.94
CA GLU A 152 11.25 4.27 11.70
C GLU A 152 10.38 4.04 10.45
N LEU A 153 9.63 2.94 10.40
CA LEU A 153 8.73 2.61 9.30
C LEU A 153 7.56 3.62 9.17
N GLU A 154 6.99 4.06 10.30
CA GLU A 154 5.94 5.10 10.33
C GLU A 154 6.46 6.46 9.79
N ASN A 155 7.68 6.85 10.19
CA ASN A 155 8.33 8.04 9.66
C ASN A 155 8.58 7.93 8.15
N PHE A 156 8.94 6.75 7.65
CA PHE A 156 9.11 6.49 6.24
C PHE A 156 7.78 6.66 5.47
N VAL A 157 6.69 6.10 6.00
CA VAL A 157 5.32 6.28 5.44
C VAL A 157 4.96 7.77 5.36
N THR A 158 5.25 8.53 6.42
CA THR A 158 5.01 9.99 6.45
C THR A 158 5.83 10.72 5.38
N ALA A 159 7.11 10.36 5.23
CA ALA A 159 8.00 10.94 4.22
C ALA A 159 7.56 10.65 2.77
N LEU A 160 6.84 9.54 2.54
CA LEU A 160 6.22 9.22 1.25
C LEU A 160 4.98 10.08 0.93
N GLY A 161 4.52 10.91 1.88
CA GLY A 161 3.38 11.81 1.73
C GLY A 161 2.02 11.21 2.13
N TYR A 162 2.00 10.12 2.90
CA TYR A 162 0.79 9.62 3.52
C TYR A 162 0.40 10.46 4.75
N ASN A 163 -0.89 10.52 5.05
CA ASN A 163 -1.36 11.08 6.31
C ASN A 163 -1.21 10.03 7.42
N SER A 164 -0.18 10.18 8.26
CA SER A 164 0.12 9.24 9.34
C SER A 164 -0.97 9.15 10.42
N GLU A 165 -1.84 10.18 10.56
CA GLU A 165 -2.99 10.13 11.47
C GLU A 165 -4.02 9.07 11.06
N MET A 166 -4.01 8.64 9.79
CA MET A 166 -4.87 7.57 9.27
C MET A 166 -4.26 6.19 9.41
N LEU A 167 -3.00 6.08 9.87
CA LEU A 167 -2.31 4.81 10.03
C LEU A 167 -2.78 4.13 11.31
N GLU A 168 -3.41 2.97 11.17
CA GLU A 168 -3.93 2.17 12.26
C GLU A 168 -3.04 0.96 12.51
N LYS A 169 -2.69 0.69 13.79
CA LYS A 169 -1.98 -0.54 14.17
C LYS A 169 -2.94 -1.72 14.09
N ALA A 170 -2.48 -2.78 13.43
CA ALA A 170 -3.23 -4.04 13.38
C ALA A 170 -2.95 -4.87 14.63
N PRO A 171 -3.98 -5.28 15.40
CA PRO A 171 -3.79 -6.08 16.59
C PRO A 171 -3.44 -7.53 16.23
N HIS A 172 -2.39 -8.06 16.87
CA HIS A 172 -1.98 -9.46 16.77
C HIS A 172 -1.98 -10.12 18.14
N GLN A 173 -2.62 -11.30 18.21
CA GLN A 173 -2.54 -12.18 19.36
C GLN A 173 -1.41 -13.17 19.13
N MET A 174 -0.49 -13.28 20.10
CA MET A 174 0.51 -14.34 20.07
C MET A 174 -0.20 -15.68 20.17
N ALA A 175 0.10 -16.60 19.24
CA ALA A 175 -0.27 -17.99 19.47
C ALA A 175 0.44 -18.46 20.75
N ASP A 176 -0.31 -18.95 21.73
CA ASP A 176 0.27 -19.61 22.88
C ASP A 176 1.15 -20.76 22.33
N ILE A 177 2.46 -20.64 22.52
CA ILE A 177 3.40 -21.71 22.20
C ILE A 177 3.14 -22.79 23.24
N GLN A 178 2.35 -23.80 22.88
CA GLN A 178 2.16 -25.00 23.68
C GLN A 178 3.31 -25.98 23.42
#